data_a34dbd92163dc8d8b13b2ed614c3aa3e
#
_entry.id   a34dbd92163dc8d8b13b2ed614c3aa3e
#
_cell.length_a   1.000
_cell.length_b   1.000
_cell.length_c   1.000
_cell.angle_alpha   90.00
_cell.angle_beta   90.00
_cell.angle_gamma   90.00
#
_symmetry.space_group_name_H-M   'P 1'
#
loop_
_entity.id
_entity.type
_entity.pdbx_description
1 polymer ?
#
loop_
_entity_poly.entity_id
_entity_poly.type
_entity_poly.pdbx_seq_one_letter_code
_entity_poly.pdbx_strand_id
1 'polypeptide(L)'
;MSGALLLFGVFIWVGAKSPVEAWSLLFKGAFGDWFSWQNSLQRAAPLMLTALCVAIPARAGLTVIGGEGALVLGGLACAGLPYLFAPPANGFGTAMLLLAAALAGAVWIALVGALRQYRGVNETISSLLLAYTAIALFKHFVEGPMRDPASLNKPSTRTLADGLLIGGISGTDIHWALVFGIVACVILGLWLFFTTSGFATRIVGGNARAALLVGLPGARIMVGACAIGGACAGLAGGLEVAAVHTNANASLIAGLGYTGILVSFVARHNPWAVIPVAVLFGGFGAAGSLLQRRMDVPDASVMVLQGFAFLLILASEALRGKLFAPRAPKPAPTPAPQPTPVVAEAAS
;
A
#
# COMPACT_ATOMS: atom_id res chain seq x y z
N MET A 1 17.66 -6.42 3.78
CA MET A 1 17.00 -7.75 3.96
C MET A 1 17.81 -8.69 4.86
N SER A 2 19.11 -8.89 4.64
CA SER A 2 19.94 -9.78 5.51
C SER A 2 19.84 -9.46 6.99
N GLY A 3 19.89 -8.17 7.37
CA GLY A 3 19.73 -7.77 8.78
C GLY A 3 18.36 -8.14 9.38
N ALA A 4 17.28 -8.05 8.60
CA ALA A 4 15.94 -8.47 9.06
C ALA A 4 15.86 -9.97 9.30
N LEU A 5 16.46 -10.76 8.42
CA LEU A 5 16.56 -12.21 8.60
C LEU A 5 17.41 -12.58 9.82
N LEU A 6 18.50 -11.83 10.09
CA LEU A 6 19.30 -12.04 11.31
C LEU A 6 18.50 -11.72 12.58
N LEU A 7 17.80 -10.56 12.64
CA LEU A 7 16.97 -10.21 13.78
C LEU A 7 15.84 -11.21 13.99
N PHE A 8 15.23 -11.68 12.91
CA PHE A 8 14.24 -12.74 12.99
C PHE A 8 14.83 -14.06 13.50
N GLY A 9 16.06 -14.40 13.08
CA GLY A 9 16.78 -15.55 13.61
C GLY A 9 17.01 -15.46 15.13
N VAL A 10 17.39 -14.26 15.63
CA VAL A 10 17.49 -14.01 17.07
C VAL A 10 16.15 -14.18 17.78
N PHE A 11 15.07 -13.64 17.19
CA PHE A 11 13.72 -13.81 17.75
C PHE A 11 13.31 -15.29 17.86
N ILE A 12 13.57 -16.08 16.83
CA ILE A 12 13.29 -17.54 16.84
C ILE A 12 14.18 -18.27 17.86
N TRP A 13 15.45 -17.87 17.99
CA TRP A 13 16.37 -18.46 18.97
C TRP A 13 15.94 -18.18 20.41
N VAL A 14 15.48 -16.95 20.72
CA VAL A 14 14.90 -16.61 22.03
C VAL A 14 13.67 -17.47 22.35
N GLY A 15 12.90 -17.86 21.31
CA GLY A 15 11.81 -18.83 21.41
C GLY A 15 12.25 -20.30 21.57
N ALA A 16 13.54 -20.56 21.83
CA ALA A 16 14.11 -21.91 21.96
C ALA A 16 13.94 -22.79 20.70
N LYS A 17 13.86 -22.20 19.51
CA LYS A 17 13.76 -22.87 18.22
C LYS A 17 15.00 -22.63 17.37
N SER A 18 15.25 -23.50 16.39
CA SER A 18 16.41 -23.37 15.49
C SER A 18 16.21 -22.30 14.43
N PRO A 19 17.04 -21.21 14.39
CA PRO A 19 16.97 -20.21 13.35
C PRO A 19 17.23 -20.74 11.94
N VAL A 20 18.16 -21.68 11.81
CA VAL A 20 18.55 -22.26 10.50
C VAL A 20 17.38 -23.06 9.91
N GLU A 21 16.68 -23.82 10.75
CA GLU A 21 15.49 -24.55 10.35
C GLU A 21 14.36 -23.60 9.95
N ALA A 22 14.14 -22.53 10.74
CA ALA A 22 13.14 -21.51 10.41
C ALA A 22 13.42 -20.83 9.05
N TRP A 23 14.67 -20.48 8.74
CA TRP A 23 15.04 -19.91 7.44
C TRP A 23 14.82 -20.91 6.30
N SER A 24 15.21 -22.19 6.50
CA SER A 24 15.03 -23.21 5.49
C SER A 24 13.53 -23.44 5.19
N LEU A 25 12.69 -23.45 6.23
CA LEU A 25 11.25 -23.58 6.09
C LEU A 25 10.60 -22.34 5.47
N LEU A 26 11.09 -21.13 5.78
CA LEU A 26 10.66 -19.90 5.13
C LEU A 26 10.89 -19.96 3.61
N PHE A 27 12.11 -20.31 3.19
CA PHE A 27 12.41 -20.41 1.77
C PHE A 27 11.66 -21.56 1.09
N LYS A 28 11.56 -22.71 1.75
CA LYS A 28 10.82 -23.86 1.23
C LYS A 28 9.33 -23.57 1.14
N GLY A 29 8.74 -22.94 2.15
CA GLY A 29 7.32 -22.57 2.16
C GLY A 29 6.97 -21.44 1.17
N ALA A 30 7.93 -20.57 0.86
CA ALA A 30 7.74 -19.50 -0.12
C ALA A 30 7.96 -19.98 -1.57
N PHE A 31 9.05 -20.74 -1.82
CA PHE A 31 9.55 -20.99 -3.19
C PHE A 31 10.01 -22.44 -3.42
N GLY A 32 9.81 -23.37 -2.47
CA GLY A 32 10.36 -24.73 -2.53
C GLY A 32 9.67 -25.61 -3.58
N ASP A 33 8.35 -25.56 -3.68
CA ASP A 33 7.54 -26.39 -4.53
C ASP A 33 6.61 -25.54 -5.41
N TRP A 34 6.07 -26.10 -6.51
CA TRP A 34 5.13 -25.40 -7.37
C TRP A 34 3.90 -24.88 -6.62
N PHE A 35 3.39 -25.64 -5.67
CA PHE A 35 2.29 -25.24 -4.80
C PHE A 35 2.67 -24.02 -3.92
N SER A 36 3.89 -23.98 -3.37
CA SER A 36 4.41 -22.83 -2.62
C SER A 36 4.51 -21.57 -3.50
N TRP A 37 4.96 -21.70 -4.73
CA TRP A 37 4.98 -20.61 -5.71
C TRP A 37 3.60 -20.06 -5.99
N GLN A 38 2.61 -20.93 -6.21
CA GLN A 38 1.22 -20.50 -6.45
C GLN A 38 0.67 -19.70 -5.27
N ASN A 39 0.85 -20.18 -4.03
CA ASN A 39 0.43 -19.47 -2.84
C ASN A 39 1.15 -18.12 -2.67
N SER A 40 2.43 -18.06 -2.99
CA SER A 40 3.22 -16.82 -2.94
C SER A 40 2.73 -15.80 -3.95
N LEU A 41 2.41 -16.21 -5.16
CA LEU A 41 1.87 -15.37 -6.23
C LEU A 41 0.45 -14.89 -5.93
N GLN A 42 -0.40 -15.73 -5.35
CA GLN A 42 -1.74 -15.31 -4.91
C GLN A 42 -1.66 -14.17 -3.88
N ARG A 43 -0.81 -14.32 -2.86
CA ARG A 43 -0.62 -13.29 -1.82
C ARG A 43 0.09 -12.04 -2.35
N ALA A 44 0.90 -12.16 -3.40
CA ALA A 44 1.56 -11.02 -4.04
C ALA A 44 0.58 -10.08 -4.74
N ALA A 45 -0.54 -10.58 -5.27
CA ALA A 45 -1.51 -9.79 -6.02
C ALA A 45 -2.05 -8.57 -5.24
N PRO A 46 -2.66 -8.72 -4.06
CA PRO A 46 -3.13 -7.59 -3.28
C PRO A 46 -1.97 -6.71 -2.77
N LEU A 47 -0.79 -7.30 -2.50
CA LEU A 47 0.38 -6.54 -2.06
C LEU A 47 0.92 -5.60 -3.15
N MET A 48 0.87 -5.99 -4.42
CA MET A 48 1.21 -5.10 -5.54
C MET A 48 0.32 -3.87 -5.56
N LEU A 49 -0.98 -4.06 -5.46
CA LEU A 49 -1.98 -2.99 -5.51
C LEU A 49 -1.92 -2.07 -4.28
N THR A 50 -1.78 -2.63 -3.08
CA THR A 50 -1.64 -1.84 -1.85
C THR A 50 -0.30 -1.11 -1.79
N ALA A 51 0.77 -1.68 -2.35
CA ALA A 51 2.05 -0.98 -2.47
C ALA A 51 1.97 0.22 -3.42
N LEU A 52 1.20 0.12 -4.52
CA LEU A 52 0.93 1.24 -5.43
C LEU A 52 0.13 2.36 -4.75
N CYS A 53 -0.75 2.01 -3.80
CA CYS A 53 -1.47 3.01 -2.98
C CYS A 53 -0.52 3.93 -2.22
N VAL A 54 0.63 3.42 -1.82
CA VAL A 54 1.67 4.21 -1.13
C VAL A 54 2.66 4.81 -2.13
N ALA A 55 3.07 4.05 -3.14
CA ALA A 55 4.10 4.45 -4.09
C ALA A 55 3.70 5.69 -4.92
N ILE A 56 2.46 5.76 -5.41
CA ILE A 56 2.03 6.86 -6.28
C ILE A 56 1.92 8.19 -5.53
N PRO A 57 1.25 8.29 -4.36
CA PRO A 57 1.29 9.51 -3.56
C PRO A 57 2.69 9.90 -3.09
N ALA A 58 3.56 8.93 -2.77
CA ALA A 58 4.94 9.20 -2.37
C ALA A 58 5.73 9.90 -3.50
N ARG A 59 5.47 9.57 -4.77
CA ARG A 59 6.05 10.29 -5.92
C ARG A 59 5.52 11.71 -6.08
N ALA A 60 4.37 12.02 -5.50
CA ALA A 60 3.82 13.38 -5.39
C ALA A 60 4.25 14.10 -4.10
N GLY A 61 5.11 13.49 -3.27
CA GLY A 61 5.62 14.04 -2.02
C GLY A 61 4.69 13.86 -0.81
N LEU A 62 3.76 12.92 -0.86
CA LEU A 62 2.80 12.62 0.23
C LEU A 62 3.05 11.22 0.80
N THR A 63 3.14 11.12 2.12
CA THR A 63 3.27 9.83 2.82
C THR A 63 1.90 9.35 3.31
N VAL A 64 1.29 8.45 2.54
CA VAL A 64 -0.04 7.89 2.85
C VAL A 64 0.12 6.50 3.48
N ILE A 65 -0.45 6.32 4.68
CA ILE A 65 -0.44 5.04 5.42
C ILE A 65 -1.83 4.36 5.39
N GLY A 66 -2.84 5.02 4.85
CA GLY A 66 -4.25 4.63 4.88
C GLY A 66 -4.67 3.50 3.92
N GLY A 67 -3.73 2.78 3.32
CA GLY A 67 -4.02 1.75 2.31
C GLY A 67 -4.93 0.62 2.80
N GLU A 68 -4.82 0.22 4.07
CA GLU A 68 -5.69 -0.79 4.68
C GLU A 68 -7.16 -0.35 4.70
N GLY A 69 -7.41 0.91 5.07
CA GLY A 69 -8.77 1.45 5.08
C GLY A 69 -9.40 1.51 3.68
N ALA A 70 -8.63 1.90 2.67
CA ALA A 70 -9.09 1.95 1.28
C ALA A 70 -9.37 0.54 0.73
N LEU A 71 -8.53 -0.45 1.08
CA LEU A 71 -8.74 -1.86 0.72
C LEU A 71 -10.06 -2.37 1.31
N VAL A 72 -10.25 -2.18 2.60
CA VAL A 72 -11.42 -2.68 3.33
C VAL A 72 -12.71 -2.05 2.80
N LEU A 73 -12.71 -0.74 2.54
CA LEU A 73 -13.87 -0.06 1.94
C LEU A 73 -14.10 -0.46 0.48
N GLY A 74 -13.03 -0.74 -0.27
CA GLY A 74 -13.14 -1.29 -1.62
C GLY A 74 -13.82 -2.66 -1.61
N GLY A 75 -13.41 -3.56 -0.70
CA GLY A 75 -14.06 -4.85 -0.51
C GLY A 75 -15.53 -4.72 -0.06
N LEU A 76 -15.81 -3.76 0.84
CA LEU A 76 -17.19 -3.46 1.25
C LEU A 76 -18.05 -2.97 0.08
N ALA A 77 -17.51 -2.07 -0.76
CA ALA A 77 -18.22 -1.57 -1.93
C ALA A 77 -18.49 -2.68 -2.97
N CYS A 78 -17.51 -3.58 -3.16
CA CYS A 78 -17.67 -4.76 -4.01
C CYS A 78 -18.81 -5.66 -3.52
N ALA A 79 -18.79 -6.03 -2.24
CA ALA A 79 -19.83 -6.88 -1.65
C ALA A 79 -21.17 -6.16 -1.45
N GLY A 80 -21.14 -4.83 -1.37
CA GLY A 80 -22.32 -3.98 -1.12
C GLY A 80 -23.13 -3.67 -2.37
N LEU A 81 -22.48 -3.65 -3.53
CA LEU A 81 -23.16 -3.29 -4.79
C LEU A 81 -24.40 -4.16 -5.08
N PRO A 82 -24.37 -5.51 -4.89
CA PRO A 82 -25.53 -6.37 -5.09
C PRO A 82 -26.71 -6.10 -4.17
N TYR A 83 -26.54 -5.38 -3.06
CA TYR A 83 -27.64 -4.97 -2.18
C TYR A 83 -28.38 -3.73 -2.73
N LEU A 84 -27.73 -2.92 -3.56
CA LEU A 84 -28.32 -1.71 -4.15
C LEU A 84 -29.03 -2.01 -5.46
N PHE A 85 -28.46 -2.85 -6.29
CA PHE A 85 -29.04 -3.34 -7.55
C PHE A 85 -28.42 -4.69 -7.93
N ALA A 86 -29.13 -5.51 -8.67
CA ALA A 86 -28.64 -6.80 -9.12
C ALA A 86 -27.74 -6.64 -10.36
N PRO A 87 -26.41 -6.72 -10.23
CA PRO A 87 -25.53 -6.68 -11.39
C PRO A 87 -25.72 -7.96 -12.21
N PRO A 88 -25.59 -7.89 -13.54
CA PRO A 88 -25.70 -9.07 -14.38
C PRO A 88 -24.59 -10.08 -14.02
N ALA A 89 -24.94 -11.35 -13.86
CA ALA A 89 -24.01 -12.42 -13.47
C ALA A 89 -23.09 -12.82 -14.64
N ASN A 90 -22.24 -11.89 -15.06
CA ASN A 90 -21.27 -12.06 -16.16
C ASN A 90 -20.06 -11.15 -15.93
N GLY A 91 -19.08 -11.19 -16.84
CA GLY A 91 -17.87 -10.37 -16.72
C GLY A 91 -18.12 -8.86 -16.65
N PHE A 92 -19.22 -8.37 -17.22
CA PHE A 92 -19.59 -6.95 -17.09
C PHE A 92 -20.02 -6.61 -15.64
N GLY A 93 -20.79 -7.48 -14.99
CA GLY A 93 -21.15 -7.31 -13.59
C GLY A 93 -19.90 -7.35 -12.68
N THR A 94 -18.98 -8.27 -12.93
CA THR A 94 -17.70 -8.31 -12.22
C THR A 94 -16.91 -7.01 -12.40
N ALA A 95 -16.85 -6.46 -13.62
CA ALA A 95 -16.19 -5.19 -13.88
C ALA A 95 -16.86 -4.03 -13.11
N MET A 96 -18.20 -4.02 -12.99
CA MET A 96 -18.93 -3.04 -12.18
C MET A 96 -18.56 -3.14 -10.70
N LEU A 97 -18.44 -4.35 -10.14
CA LEU A 97 -18.01 -4.58 -8.75
C LEU A 97 -16.61 -4.03 -8.52
N LEU A 98 -15.67 -4.35 -9.40
CA LEU A 98 -14.29 -3.88 -9.30
C LEU A 98 -14.17 -2.36 -9.47
N LEU A 99 -14.97 -1.78 -10.36
CA LEU A 99 -15.03 -0.32 -10.53
C LEU A 99 -15.56 0.37 -9.26
N ALA A 100 -16.62 -0.16 -8.67
CA ALA A 100 -17.15 0.35 -7.40
C ALA A 100 -16.10 0.28 -6.28
N ALA A 101 -15.38 -0.84 -6.19
CA ALA A 101 -14.30 -1.02 -5.24
C ALA A 101 -13.17 0.00 -5.46
N ALA A 102 -12.73 0.19 -6.70
CA ALA A 102 -11.71 1.16 -7.06
C ALA A 102 -12.14 2.60 -6.75
N LEU A 103 -13.39 2.97 -7.08
CA LEU A 103 -13.93 4.30 -6.80
C LEU A 103 -14.04 4.57 -5.30
N ALA A 104 -14.50 3.60 -4.50
CA ALA A 104 -14.58 3.74 -3.04
C ALA A 104 -13.19 4.03 -2.45
N GLY A 105 -12.17 3.25 -2.83
CA GLY A 105 -10.79 3.49 -2.40
C GLY A 105 -10.23 4.81 -2.92
N ALA A 106 -10.51 5.17 -4.17
CA ALA A 106 -10.08 6.44 -4.78
C ALA A 106 -10.58 7.64 -4.00
N VAL A 107 -11.89 7.70 -3.73
CA VAL A 107 -12.52 8.79 -2.97
C VAL A 107 -11.95 8.86 -1.56
N TRP A 108 -11.76 7.71 -0.90
CA TRP A 108 -11.26 7.66 0.47
C TRP A 108 -9.85 8.23 0.62
N ILE A 109 -8.93 7.85 -0.25
CA ILE A 109 -7.55 8.37 -0.19
C ILE A 109 -7.45 9.77 -0.83
N ALA A 110 -8.28 10.11 -1.82
CA ALA A 110 -8.36 11.47 -2.32
C ALA A 110 -8.76 12.47 -1.23
N LEU A 111 -9.62 12.06 -0.28
CA LEU A 111 -9.98 12.87 0.89
C LEU A 111 -8.74 13.23 1.73
N VAL A 112 -7.79 12.28 1.93
CA VAL A 112 -6.52 12.56 2.60
C VAL A 112 -5.73 13.64 1.86
N GLY A 113 -5.59 13.49 0.54
CA GLY A 113 -4.91 14.48 -0.31
C GLY A 113 -5.59 15.85 -0.26
N ALA A 114 -6.91 15.89 -0.26
CA ALA A 114 -7.70 17.11 -0.16
C ALA A 114 -7.53 17.80 1.22
N LEU A 115 -7.59 17.04 2.32
CA LEU A 115 -7.34 17.55 3.67
C LEU A 115 -5.94 18.16 3.77
N ARG A 116 -4.95 17.52 3.19
CA ARG A 116 -3.58 18.06 3.14
C ARG A 116 -3.51 19.37 2.37
N GLN A 117 -4.09 19.42 1.16
CA GLN A 117 -3.95 20.56 0.26
C GLN A 117 -4.80 21.78 0.66
N TYR A 118 -6.03 21.54 1.09
CA TYR A 118 -6.98 22.64 1.36
C TYR A 118 -7.05 23.03 2.83
N ARG A 119 -6.66 22.14 3.75
CA ARG A 119 -6.74 22.39 5.20
C ARG A 119 -5.40 22.32 5.91
N GLY A 120 -4.32 21.95 5.21
CA GLY A 120 -2.97 21.84 5.80
C GLY A 120 -2.81 20.70 6.81
N VAL A 121 -3.75 19.75 6.87
CA VAL A 121 -3.70 18.62 7.80
C VAL A 121 -2.56 17.68 7.38
N ASN A 122 -1.85 17.11 8.37
CA ASN A 122 -0.79 16.14 8.09
C ASN A 122 -1.40 14.87 7.45
N GLU A 123 -0.93 14.51 6.25
CA GLU A 123 -1.44 13.40 5.46
C GLU A 123 -1.22 12.03 6.11
N THR A 124 -0.11 11.87 6.81
CA THR A 124 0.23 10.61 7.50
C THR A 124 -0.75 10.34 8.64
N ILE A 125 -1.02 11.36 9.47
CA ILE A 125 -1.95 11.26 10.59
C ILE A 125 -3.38 11.09 10.08
N SER A 126 -3.80 11.92 9.13
CA SER A 126 -5.18 11.85 8.59
C SER A 126 -5.45 10.53 7.88
N SER A 127 -4.49 9.99 7.12
CA SER A 127 -4.65 8.70 6.46
C SER A 127 -4.76 7.54 7.44
N LEU A 128 -4.01 7.58 8.55
CA LEU A 128 -4.08 6.57 9.59
C LEU A 128 -5.43 6.61 10.32
N LEU A 129 -5.89 7.79 10.72
CA LEU A 129 -7.19 7.95 11.39
C LEU A 129 -8.34 7.52 10.46
N LEU A 130 -8.28 7.90 9.19
CA LEU A 130 -9.26 7.47 8.20
C LEU A 130 -9.21 5.95 7.97
N ALA A 131 -8.04 5.30 8.07
CA ALA A 131 -7.96 3.85 7.99
C ALA A 131 -8.74 3.17 9.13
N TYR A 132 -8.57 3.62 10.37
CA TYR A 132 -9.34 3.11 11.50
C TYR A 132 -10.84 3.39 11.36
N THR A 133 -11.20 4.57 10.87
CA THR A 133 -12.60 4.91 10.59
C THR A 133 -13.19 3.97 9.52
N ALA A 134 -12.43 3.69 8.45
CA ALA A 134 -12.84 2.76 7.40
C ALA A 134 -13.07 1.34 7.94
N ILE A 135 -12.16 0.85 8.79
CA ILE A 135 -12.29 -0.46 9.44
C ILE A 135 -13.51 -0.51 10.36
N ALA A 136 -13.79 0.56 11.11
CA ALA A 136 -14.97 0.64 11.95
C ALA A 136 -16.27 0.65 11.12
N LEU A 137 -16.31 1.43 10.03
CA LEU A 137 -17.42 1.42 9.08
C LEU A 137 -17.65 0.05 8.47
N PHE A 138 -16.58 -0.61 8.03
CA PHE A 138 -16.66 -1.95 7.47
C PHE A 138 -17.29 -2.93 8.47
N LYS A 139 -16.79 -2.96 9.70
CA LYS A 139 -17.35 -3.83 10.76
C LYS A 139 -18.82 -3.52 11.01
N HIS A 140 -19.17 -2.24 11.11
CA HIS A 140 -20.56 -1.83 11.31
C HIS A 140 -21.49 -2.38 10.23
N PHE A 141 -21.09 -2.29 8.95
CA PHE A 141 -21.91 -2.80 7.85
C PHE A 141 -21.95 -4.32 7.78
N VAL A 142 -20.81 -4.99 7.94
CA VAL A 142 -20.71 -6.46 7.83
C VAL A 142 -21.36 -7.18 9.01
N GLU A 143 -21.28 -6.61 10.21
CA GLU A 143 -21.88 -7.18 11.43
C GLU A 143 -23.34 -6.76 11.62
N GLY A 144 -23.77 -5.68 10.96
CA GLY A 144 -25.11 -5.09 11.06
C GLY A 144 -25.94 -5.24 9.77
N PRO A 145 -26.17 -4.14 9.01
CA PRO A 145 -27.17 -4.11 7.93
C PRO A 145 -26.91 -5.10 6.79
N MET A 146 -25.66 -5.44 6.51
CA MET A 146 -25.29 -6.33 5.40
C MET A 146 -24.96 -7.76 5.86
N ARG A 147 -25.19 -8.06 7.14
CA ARG A 147 -24.93 -9.39 7.69
C ARG A 147 -25.81 -10.43 7.00
N ASP A 148 -25.19 -11.53 6.60
CA ASP A 148 -25.92 -12.71 6.17
C ASP A 148 -26.48 -13.45 7.39
N PRO A 149 -27.80 -13.67 7.53
CA PRO A 149 -28.39 -14.44 8.61
C PRO A 149 -27.85 -15.87 8.74
N ALA A 150 -27.37 -16.45 7.63
CA ALA A 150 -26.77 -17.78 7.61
C ALA A 150 -25.34 -17.82 8.19
N SER A 151 -24.68 -16.66 8.34
CA SER A 151 -23.34 -16.57 8.94
C SER A 151 -23.41 -16.61 10.47
N LEU A 152 -23.25 -17.81 11.07
CA LEU A 152 -23.44 -18.00 12.51
C LEU A 152 -22.29 -17.40 13.34
N ASN A 153 -21.07 -17.92 13.16
CA ASN A 153 -19.92 -17.60 14.04
C ASN A 153 -18.94 -16.58 13.44
N LYS A 154 -18.98 -16.33 12.14
CA LYS A 154 -18.18 -15.32 11.45
C LYS A 154 -19.11 -14.40 10.68
N PRO A 155 -19.43 -13.21 11.21
CA PRO A 155 -20.25 -12.25 10.48
C PRO A 155 -19.65 -11.97 9.09
N SER A 156 -20.45 -12.14 8.07
CA SER A 156 -20.08 -11.90 6.68
C SER A 156 -21.28 -11.35 5.92
N THR A 157 -21.01 -10.69 4.79
CA THR A 157 -22.04 -10.37 3.80
C THR A 157 -22.49 -11.64 3.07
N ARG A 158 -23.58 -11.56 2.34
CA ARG A 158 -23.99 -12.65 1.43
C ARG A 158 -22.88 -12.93 0.42
N THR A 159 -22.73 -14.20 0.06
CA THR A 159 -21.81 -14.63 -0.98
C THR A 159 -22.21 -14.03 -2.33
N LEU A 160 -21.21 -13.61 -3.10
CA LEU A 160 -21.45 -13.19 -4.48
C LEU A 160 -21.93 -14.37 -5.33
N ALA A 161 -22.77 -14.09 -6.31
CA ALA A 161 -23.21 -15.10 -7.27
C ALA A 161 -22.01 -15.61 -8.10
N ASP A 162 -22.03 -16.90 -8.46
CA ASP A 162 -20.92 -17.56 -9.19
C ASP A 162 -20.48 -16.82 -10.45
N GLY A 163 -21.43 -16.23 -11.18
CA GLY A 163 -21.14 -15.45 -12.38
C GLY A 163 -20.45 -14.09 -12.14
N LEU A 164 -20.32 -13.65 -10.88
CA LEU A 164 -19.63 -12.42 -10.48
C LEU A 164 -18.24 -12.69 -9.90
N LEU A 165 -17.89 -13.95 -9.67
CA LEU A 165 -16.61 -14.34 -9.13
C LEU A 165 -15.53 -14.31 -10.22
N ILE A 166 -14.31 -13.99 -9.78
CA ILE A 166 -13.13 -14.06 -10.63
C ILE A 166 -12.51 -15.44 -10.46
N GLY A 167 -12.58 -16.24 -11.51
CA GLY A 167 -12.05 -17.60 -11.51
C GLY A 167 -10.53 -17.66 -11.38
N GLY A 168 -10.03 -18.89 -11.17
CA GLY A 168 -8.61 -19.21 -11.29
C GLY A 168 -8.15 -19.31 -12.73
N ILE A 169 -6.84 -19.20 -12.95
CA ILE A 169 -6.21 -19.45 -14.24
C ILE A 169 -6.18 -20.98 -14.47
N SER A 170 -6.69 -21.42 -15.60
CA SER A 170 -6.83 -22.84 -15.93
C SER A 170 -5.53 -23.62 -15.66
N GLY A 171 -5.63 -24.71 -14.88
CA GLY A 171 -4.49 -25.57 -14.53
C GLY A 171 -3.60 -25.06 -13.39
N THR A 172 -3.99 -23.99 -12.71
CA THR A 172 -3.27 -23.45 -11.54
C THR A 172 -4.26 -23.01 -10.47
N ASP A 173 -3.80 -22.93 -9.23
CA ASP A 173 -4.58 -22.35 -8.13
C ASP A 173 -4.48 -20.81 -8.06
N ILE A 174 -3.84 -20.18 -9.08
CA ILE A 174 -3.62 -18.72 -9.12
C ILE A 174 -4.87 -18.04 -9.66
N HIS A 175 -5.38 -17.05 -8.96
CA HIS A 175 -6.49 -16.22 -9.40
C HIS A 175 -6.05 -15.13 -10.40
N TRP A 176 -6.94 -14.71 -11.26
CA TRP A 176 -6.73 -13.59 -12.19
C TRP A 176 -6.36 -12.27 -11.48
N ALA A 177 -6.59 -12.17 -10.17
CA ALA A 177 -6.16 -11.02 -9.36
C ALA A 177 -4.66 -10.70 -9.50
N LEU A 178 -3.79 -11.72 -9.71
CA LEU A 178 -2.37 -11.51 -9.95
C LEU A 178 -2.13 -10.70 -11.23
N VAL A 179 -2.85 -11.02 -12.29
CA VAL A 179 -2.75 -10.31 -13.58
C VAL A 179 -3.15 -8.84 -13.41
N PHE A 180 -4.22 -8.55 -12.67
CA PHE A 180 -4.61 -7.18 -12.33
C PHE A 180 -3.51 -6.44 -11.58
N GLY A 181 -2.86 -7.07 -10.60
CA GLY A 181 -1.74 -6.49 -9.85
C GLY A 181 -0.55 -6.15 -10.75
N ILE A 182 -0.12 -7.09 -11.61
CA ILE A 182 0.99 -6.88 -12.55
C ILE A 182 0.63 -5.79 -13.57
N VAL A 183 -0.55 -5.85 -14.17
CA VAL A 183 -1.01 -4.86 -15.17
C VAL A 183 -1.07 -3.46 -14.55
N ALA A 184 -1.58 -3.33 -13.32
CA ALA A 184 -1.59 -2.05 -12.61
C ALA A 184 -0.15 -1.51 -12.38
N CYS A 185 0.79 -2.36 -11.96
CA CYS A 185 2.19 -1.97 -11.80
C CYS A 185 2.80 -1.50 -13.12
N VAL A 186 2.53 -2.22 -14.21
CA VAL A 186 3.04 -1.87 -15.55
C VAL A 186 2.43 -0.56 -16.04
N ILE A 187 1.10 -0.43 -16.00
CA ILE A 187 0.39 0.78 -16.47
C ILE A 187 0.83 2.01 -15.67
N LEU A 188 0.87 1.92 -14.34
CA LEU A 188 1.27 3.03 -13.49
C LEU A 188 2.76 3.32 -13.59
N GLY A 189 3.60 2.32 -13.86
CA GLY A 189 5.00 2.51 -14.17
C GLY A 189 5.19 3.27 -15.48
N LEU A 190 4.50 2.86 -16.55
CA LEU A 190 4.50 3.56 -17.84
C LEU A 190 3.97 4.99 -17.68
N TRP A 191 2.83 5.14 -16.99
CA TRP A 191 2.28 6.47 -16.71
C TRP A 191 3.28 7.38 -15.98
N LEU A 192 3.90 6.88 -14.91
CA LEU A 192 4.79 7.68 -14.07
C LEU A 192 6.07 8.10 -14.81
N PHE A 193 6.65 7.24 -15.66
CA PHE A 193 7.95 7.47 -16.27
C PHE A 193 7.87 8.05 -17.68
N PHE A 194 6.81 7.77 -18.44
CA PHE A 194 6.72 8.10 -19.87
C PHE A 194 5.61 9.08 -20.23
N THR A 195 4.81 9.60 -19.25
CA THR A 195 3.79 10.61 -19.54
C THR A 195 4.11 11.96 -18.93
N THR A 196 3.54 13.01 -19.52
CA THR A 196 3.66 14.41 -19.04
C THR A 196 3.04 14.58 -17.65
N SER A 197 1.91 13.92 -17.36
CA SER A 197 1.27 13.96 -16.05
C SER A 197 2.08 13.24 -14.98
N GLY A 198 2.69 12.09 -15.32
CA GLY A 198 3.61 11.38 -14.41
C GLY A 198 4.89 12.21 -14.14
N PHE A 199 5.41 12.89 -15.17
CA PHE A 199 6.53 13.82 -15.01
C PHE A 199 6.15 14.98 -14.08
N ALA A 200 4.98 15.61 -14.27
CA ALA A 200 4.48 16.67 -13.41
C ALA A 200 4.33 16.20 -11.95
N THR A 201 3.85 14.97 -11.73
CA THR A 201 3.74 14.35 -10.40
C THR A 201 5.11 14.27 -9.71
N ARG A 202 6.15 13.85 -10.42
CA ARG A 202 7.52 13.78 -9.87
C ARG A 202 8.12 15.15 -9.58
N ILE A 203 7.84 16.17 -10.40
CA ILE A 203 8.29 17.55 -10.14
C ILE A 203 7.63 18.10 -8.89
N VAL A 204 6.30 17.94 -8.75
CA VAL A 204 5.55 18.40 -7.57
C VAL A 204 6.10 17.74 -6.30
N GLY A 205 6.36 16.42 -6.34
CA GLY A 205 6.92 15.69 -5.21
C GLY A 205 8.37 16.05 -4.87
N GLY A 206 9.17 16.43 -5.88
CA GLY A 206 10.56 16.85 -5.67
C GLY A 206 10.69 18.26 -5.11
N ASN A 207 9.94 19.21 -5.65
CA ASN A 207 9.93 20.60 -5.18
C ASN A 207 8.61 21.30 -5.53
N ALA A 208 7.70 21.36 -4.56
CA ALA A 208 6.39 21.98 -4.73
C ALA A 208 6.47 23.49 -5.09
N ARG A 209 7.49 24.21 -4.60
CA ARG A 209 7.67 25.64 -4.94
C ARG A 209 8.10 25.81 -6.39
N ALA A 210 9.04 25.00 -6.85
CA ALA A 210 9.47 25.03 -8.27
C ALA A 210 8.31 24.65 -9.20
N ALA A 211 7.47 23.68 -8.82
CA ALA A 211 6.28 23.30 -9.56
C ALA A 211 5.29 24.47 -9.74
N LEU A 212 5.09 25.28 -8.69
CA LEU A 212 4.23 26.48 -8.75
C LEU A 212 4.81 27.55 -9.69
N LEU A 213 6.13 27.75 -9.69
CA LEU A 213 6.79 28.74 -10.56
C LEU A 213 6.65 28.41 -12.04
N VAL A 214 6.58 27.13 -12.41
CA VAL A 214 6.33 26.68 -13.79
C VAL A 214 4.83 26.49 -14.10
N GLY A 215 3.93 26.96 -13.23
CA GLY A 215 2.48 26.95 -13.45
C GLY A 215 1.80 25.59 -13.30
N LEU A 216 2.44 24.60 -12.67
CA LEU A 216 1.81 23.30 -12.44
C LEU A 216 0.75 23.38 -11.32
N PRO A 217 -0.45 22.80 -11.52
CA PRO A 217 -1.53 22.78 -10.51
C PRO A 217 -1.24 21.74 -9.42
N GLY A 218 -0.25 21.99 -8.56
CA GLY A 218 0.27 21.05 -7.56
C GLY A 218 -0.82 20.39 -6.70
N ALA A 219 -1.83 21.16 -6.25
CA ALA A 219 -2.93 20.63 -5.45
C ALA A 219 -3.74 19.54 -6.20
N ARG A 220 -4.10 19.79 -7.46
CA ARG A 220 -4.84 18.80 -8.28
C ARG A 220 -4.01 17.55 -8.55
N ILE A 221 -2.71 17.71 -8.77
CA ILE A 221 -1.78 16.61 -9.03
C ILE A 221 -1.64 15.73 -7.78
N MET A 222 -1.49 16.34 -6.59
CA MET A 222 -1.38 15.60 -5.33
C MET A 222 -2.67 14.85 -4.98
N VAL A 223 -3.85 15.49 -5.11
CA VAL A 223 -5.15 14.84 -4.88
C VAL A 223 -5.39 13.73 -5.91
N GLY A 224 -5.02 13.96 -7.17
CA GLY A 224 -5.12 12.95 -8.23
C GLY A 224 -4.21 11.74 -7.97
N ALA A 225 -2.97 11.95 -7.50
CA ALA A 225 -2.07 10.88 -7.11
C ALA A 225 -2.64 10.04 -5.94
N CYS A 226 -3.25 10.70 -4.95
CA CYS A 226 -3.97 10.04 -3.87
C CYS A 226 -5.17 9.23 -4.38
N ALA A 227 -5.95 9.78 -5.32
CA ALA A 227 -7.08 9.08 -5.91
C ALA A 227 -6.64 7.82 -6.67
N ILE A 228 -5.58 7.91 -7.49
CA ILE A 228 -5.03 6.75 -8.22
C ILE A 228 -4.51 5.69 -7.24
N GLY A 229 -3.74 6.10 -6.23
CA GLY A 229 -3.26 5.19 -5.20
C GLY A 229 -4.41 4.51 -4.46
N GLY A 230 -5.41 5.29 -4.04
CA GLY A 230 -6.61 4.78 -3.39
C GLY A 230 -7.42 3.81 -4.26
N ALA A 231 -7.53 4.10 -5.57
CA ALA A 231 -8.16 3.19 -6.52
C ALA A 231 -7.48 1.83 -6.56
N CYS A 232 -6.14 1.79 -6.52
CA CYS A 232 -5.38 0.53 -6.46
C CYS A 232 -5.71 -0.26 -5.18
N ALA A 233 -5.70 0.40 -4.01
CA ALA A 233 -6.02 -0.29 -2.75
C ALA A 233 -7.48 -0.76 -2.70
N GLY A 234 -8.43 0.06 -3.19
CA GLY A 234 -9.82 -0.34 -3.29
C GLY A 234 -10.01 -1.52 -4.24
N LEU A 235 -9.32 -1.51 -5.38
CA LEU A 235 -9.32 -2.63 -6.33
C LEU A 235 -8.75 -3.90 -5.67
N ALA A 236 -7.68 -3.80 -4.86
CA ALA A 236 -7.17 -4.94 -4.10
C ALA A 236 -8.25 -5.56 -3.22
N GLY A 237 -9.01 -4.73 -2.47
CA GLY A 237 -10.11 -5.21 -1.64
C GLY A 237 -11.25 -5.86 -2.44
N GLY A 238 -11.61 -5.26 -3.59
CA GLY A 238 -12.59 -5.85 -4.50
C GLY A 238 -12.16 -7.21 -5.05
N LEU A 239 -10.88 -7.34 -5.43
CA LEU A 239 -10.30 -8.60 -5.91
C LEU A 239 -10.25 -9.67 -4.81
N GLU A 240 -9.89 -9.27 -3.56
CA GLU A 240 -9.93 -10.19 -2.42
C GLU A 240 -11.35 -10.74 -2.17
N VAL A 241 -12.38 -9.91 -2.31
CA VAL A 241 -13.78 -10.34 -2.20
C VAL A 241 -14.20 -11.19 -3.40
N ALA A 242 -13.89 -10.77 -4.63
CA ALA A 242 -14.40 -11.45 -5.83
C ALA A 242 -13.62 -12.72 -6.21
N ALA A 243 -12.35 -12.85 -5.81
CA ALA A 243 -11.50 -13.98 -6.20
C ALA A 243 -11.19 -14.94 -5.05
N VAL A 244 -11.10 -14.46 -3.80
CA VAL A 244 -10.59 -15.27 -2.68
C VAL A 244 -11.69 -15.58 -1.65
N HIS A 245 -12.36 -14.54 -1.14
CA HIS A 245 -13.29 -14.69 -0.02
C HIS A 245 -14.73 -14.94 -0.41
N THR A 246 -15.12 -14.60 -1.63
CA THR A 246 -16.51 -14.65 -2.17
C THR A 246 -17.52 -13.78 -1.42
N ASN A 247 -17.15 -13.24 -0.27
CA ASN A 247 -17.94 -12.33 0.57
C ASN A 247 -17.02 -11.35 1.32
N ALA A 248 -17.57 -10.29 1.86
CA ALA A 248 -16.85 -9.41 2.77
C ALA A 248 -17.00 -9.93 4.22
N ASN A 249 -15.87 -10.18 4.86
CA ASN A 249 -15.81 -10.67 6.24
C ASN A 249 -14.55 -10.12 6.94
N ALA A 250 -14.41 -10.40 8.24
CA ALA A 250 -13.30 -9.89 9.05
C ALA A 250 -11.91 -10.32 8.55
N SER A 251 -11.80 -11.36 7.70
CA SER A 251 -10.51 -11.79 7.12
C SER A 251 -9.93 -10.76 6.12
N LEU A 252 -10.75 -9.82 5.64
CA LEU A 252 -10.28 -8.71 4.80
C LEU A 252 -9.35 -7.75 5.58
N ILE A 253 -9.49 -7.71 6.92
CA ILE A 253 -8.63 -6.90 7.80
C ILE A 253 -7.37 -7.71 8.14
N ALA A 254 -6.61 -8.07 7.12
CA ALA A 254 -5.43 -8.95 7.26
C ALA A 254 -4.11 -8.17 7.36
N GLY A 255 -4.15 -6.84 7.34
CA GLY A 255 -2.94 -6.01 7.35
C GLY A 255 -2.21 -5.95 6.00
N LEU A 256 -2.89 -6.31 4.91
CA LEU A 256 -2.32 -6.28 3.55
C LEU A 256 -1.92 -4.86 3.14
N GLY A 257 -2.67 -3.85 3.55
CA GLY A 257 -2.33 -2.44 3.32
C GLY A 257 -1.06 -2.03 4.07
N TYR A 258 -0.88 -2.48 5.30
CA TYR A 258 0.35 -2.21 6.07
C TYR A 258 1.56 -2.93 5.47
N THR A 259 1.41 -4.19 5.06
CA THR A 259 2.46 -4.92 4.33
C THR A 259 2.76 -4.24 2.99
N GLY A 260 1.77 -3.68 2.30
CA GLY A 260 1.94 -2.89 1.09
C GLY A 260 2.82 -1.65 1.30
N ILE A 261 2.74 -1.00 2.46
CA ILE A 261 3.65 0.10 2.82
C ILE A 261 5.10 -0.42 2.79
N LEU A 262 5.37 -1.53 3.46
CA LEU A 262 6.69 -2.14 3.51
C LEU A 262 7.20 -2.49 2.11
N VAL A 263 6.37 -3.12 1.27
CA VAL A 263 6.69 -3.44 -0.12
C VAL A 263 7.05 -2.18 -0.91
N SER A 264 6.28 -1.10 -0.76
CA SER A 264 6.53 0.18 -1.43
C SER A 264 7.85 0.81 -1.03
N PHE A 265 8.19 0.79 0.27
CA PHE A 265 9.46 1.32 0.77
C PHE A 265 10.66 0.48 0.28
N VAL A 266 10.58 -0.85 0.33
CA VAL A 266 11.63 -1.75 -0.21
C VAL A 266 11.81 -1.51 -1.71
N ALA A 267 10.72 -1.35 -2.45
CA ALA A 267 10.73 -1.03 -3.88
C ALA A 267 11.13 0.44 -4.16
N ARG A 268 11.39 1.27 -3.13
CA ARG A 268 11.72 2.70 -3.24
C ARG A 268 10.68 3.47 -4.06
N HIS A 269 9.41 3.15 -3.85
CA HIS A 269 8.26 3.73 -4.54
C HIS A 269 8.35 3.63 -6.08
N ASN A 270 9.00 2.58 -6.58
CA ASN A 270 9.10 2.31 -8.02
C ASN A 270 8.11 1.20 -8.40
N PRO A 271 7.08 1.48 -9.24
CA PRO A 271 6.08 0.49 -9.62
C PRO A 271 6.66 -0.78 -10.24
N TRP A 272 7.75 -0.69 -11.00
CA TRP A 272 8.42 -1.86 -11.56
C TRP A 272 9.05 -2.76 -10.50
N ALA A 273 9.68 -2.16 -9.49
CA ALA A 273 10.30 -2.89 -8.39
C ALA A 273 9.27 -3.44 -7.39
N VAL A 274 8.05 -2.92 -7.38
CA VAL A 274 6.95 -3.45 -6.56
C VAL A 274 6.66 -4.90 -6.90
N ILE A 275 6.72 -5.29 -8.19
CA ILE A 275 6.40 -6.65 -8.63
C ILE A 275 7.27 -7.71 -7.92
N PRO A 276 8.61 -7.73 -8.08
CA PRO A 276 9.44 -8.75 -7.43
C PRO A 276 9.43 -8.65 -5.91
N VAL A 277 9.30 -7.44 -5.36
CA VAL A 277 9.24 -7.25 -3.91
C VAL A 277 7.93 -7.78 -3.33
N ALA A 278 6.80 -7.56 -3.99
CA ALA A 278 5.51 -8.11 -3.57
C ALA A 278 5.50 -9.65 -3.62
N VAL A 279 6.13 -10.26 -4.63
CA VAL A 279 6.30 -11.72 -4.70
C VAL A 279 7.12 -12.24 -3.52
N LEU A 280 8.21 -11.55 -3.16
CA LEU A 280 9.04 -11.92 -2.02
C LEU A 280 8.26 -11.88 -0.69
N PHE A 281 7.53 -10.78 -0.43
CA PHE A 281 6.74 -10.65 0.80
C PHE A 281 5.49 -11.51 0.81
N GLY A 282 4.86 -11.74 -0.34
CA GLY A 282 3.79 -12.71 -0.52
C GLY A 282 4.27 -14.13 -0.17
N GLY A 283 5.48 -14.47 -0.61
CA GLY A 283 6.13 -15.74 -0.28
C GLY A 283 6.39 -15.90 1.22
N PHE A 284 6.91 -14.88 1.88
CA PHE A 284 7.06 -14.93 3.35
C PHE A 284 5.73 -15.11 4.04
N GLY A 285 4.68 -14.40 3.62
CA GLY A 285 3.33 -14.60 4.14
C GLY A 285 2.78 -16.00 3.90
N ALA A 286 3.07 -16.62 2.76
CA ALA A 286 2.67 -17.99 2.46
C ALA A 286 3.41 -19.02 3.33
N ALA A 287 4.68 -18.76 3.64
CA ALA A 287 5.51 -19.66 4.45
C ALA A 287 5.09 -19.74 5.93
N GLY A 288 4.35 -18.76 6.44
CA GLY A 288 3.92 -18.72 7.86
C GLY A 288 3.18 -19.97 8.29
N SER A 289 2.27 -20.45 7.47
CA SER A 289 1.52 -21.69 7.75
C SER A 289 2.40 -22.94 7.79
N LEU A 290 3.52 -22.97 7.07
CA LEU A 290 4.48 -24.06 7.13
C LEU A 290 5.32 -24.01 8.42
N LEU A 291 5.74 -22.78 8.84
CA LEU A 291 6.40 -22.58 10.12
C LEU A 291 5.53 -23.06 11.28
N GLN A 292 4.25 -22.68 11.27
CA GLN A 292 3.31 -23.09 12.31
C GLN A 292 3.17 -24.61 12.40
N ARG A 293 3.03 -25.30 11.28
CA ARG A 293 2.84 -26.76 11.26
C ARG A 293 4.10 -27.54 11.60
N ARG A 294 5.30 -27.04 11.30
CA ARG A 294 6.57 -27.77 11.47
C ARG A 294 7.31 -27.42 12.73
N MET A 295 7.24 -26.19 13.17
CA MET A 295 7.98 -25.69 14.32
C MET A 295 7.09 -25.25 15.47
N ASP A 296 5.77 -25.33 15.34
CA ASP A 296 4.82 -24.80 16.31
C ASP A 296 5.09 -23.32 16.66
N VAL A 297 5.47 -22.55 15.63
CA VAL A 297 5.69 -21.10 15.70
C VAL A 297 4.45 -20.42 15.12
N PRO A 298 3.79 -19.51 15.85
CA PRO A 298 2.59 -18.85 15.35
C PRO A 298 2.81 -18.21 13.97
N ASP A 299 1.84 -18.31 13.08
CA ASP A 299 1.87 -17.69 11.73
C ASP A 299 2.17 -16.19 11.82
N ALA A 300 1.67 -15.52 12.86
CA ALA A 300 1.96 -14.11 13.15
C ALA A 300 3.46 -13.78 13.30
N SER A 301 4.34 -14.78 13.53
CA SER A 301 5.78 -14.56 13.63
C SER A 301 6.38 -14.01 12.32
N VAL A 302 5.74 -14.29 11.18
CA VAL A 302 6.14 -13.69 9.89
C VAL A 302 5.90 -12.17 9.88
N MET A 303 4.87 -11.68 10.58
CA MET A 303 4.65 -10.24 10.75
C MET A 303 5.78 -9.58 11.55
N VAL A 304 6.39 -10.32 12.50
CA VAL A 304 7.58 -9.84 13.24
C VAL A 304 8.77 -9.68 12.28
N LEU A 305 8.99 -10.65 11.38
CA LEU A 305 10.00 -10.51 10.32
C LEU A 305 9.76 -9.27 9.46
N GLN A 306 8.51 -9.04 9.06
CA GLN A 306 8.13 -7.86 8.27
C GLN A 306 8.36 -6.56 9.06
N GLY A 307 8.04 -6.55 10.36
CA GLY A 307 8.31 -5.43 11.26
C GLY A 307 9.80 -5.10 11.36
N PHE A 308 10.66 -6.10 11.54
CA PHE A 308 12.12 -5.91 11.53
C PHE A 308 12.62 -5.38 10.19
N ALA A 309 12.09 -5.91 9.08
CA ALA A 309 12.43 -5.41 7.75
C ALA A 309 12.07 -3.92 7.61
N PHE A 310 10.89 -3.52 8.08
CA PHE A 310 10.43 -2.13 8.03
C PHE A 310 11.29 -1.19 8.88
N LEU A 311 11.60 -1.58 10.12
CA LEU A 311 12.46 -0.78 11.01
C LEU A 311 13.85 -0.58 10.43
N LEU A 312 14.46 -1.64 9.87
CA LEU A 312 15.79 -1.54 9.27
C LEU A 312 15.81 -0.68 8.00
N ILE A 313 14.74 -0.70 7.20
CA ILE A 313 14.63 0.16 6.03
C ILE A 313 14.51 1.61 6.45
N LEU A 314 13.62 1.93 7.40
CA LEU A 314 13.49 3.30 7.93
C LEU A 314 14.79 3.79 8.57
N ALA A 315 15.47 2.96 9.35
CA ALA A 315 16.78 3.28 9.92
C ALA A 315 17.82 3.55 8.82
N SER A 316 17.85 2.73 7.77
CA SER A 316 18.74 2.89 6.61
C SER A 316 18.48 4.21 5.87
N GLU A 317 17.22 4.61 5.69
CA GLU A 317 16.87 5.88 5.04
C GLU A 317 17.23 7.08 5.93
N ALA A 318 16.97 7.00 7.23
CA ALA A 318 17.34 8.04 8.19
C ALA A 318 18.86 8.24 8.27
N LEU A 319 19.64 7.16 8.24
CA LEU A 319 21.10 7.20 8.23
C LEU A 319 21.65 7.79 6.92
N ARG A 320 21.09 7.42 5.77
CA ARG A 320 21.50 8.00 4.48
C ARG A 320 21.29 9.50 4.44
N GLY A 321 20.14 10.00 4.93
CA GLY A 321 19.86 11.42 5.02
C GLY A 321 20.87 12.21 5.87
N LYS A 322 21.44 11.57 6.91
CA LYS A 322 22.47 12.18 7.77
C LYS A 322 23.89 12.04 7.24
N LEU A 323 24.23 10.88 6.64
CA LEU A 323 25.59 10.58 6.19
C LEU A 323 25.93 11.19 4.84
N PHE A 324 24.95 11.35 3.97
CA PHE A 324 25.10 11.86 2.59
C PHE A 324 24.41 13.18 2.34
N ALA A 325 23.90 13.87 3.38
CA ALA A 325 23.47 15.26 3.22
C ALA A 325 24.70 16.09 2.80
N PRO A 326 24.70 16.75 1.62
CA PRO A 326 25.76 17.68 1.31
C PRO A 326 25.80 18.71 2.43
N ARG A 327 26.97 18.88 3.06
CA ARG A 327 27.16 19.96 4.05
C ARG A 327 26.72 21.24 3.37
N ALA A 328 25.68 21.88 3.92
CA ALA A 328 25.27 23.20 3.44
C ALA A 328 26.53 24.08 3.39
N PRO A 329 26.78 24.79 2.27
CA PRO A 329 27.89 25.75 2.21
C PRO A 329 27.75 26.67 3.44
N LYS A 330 28.87 26.80 4.18
CA LYS A 330 28.93 27.77 5.29
C LYS A 330 28.40 29.11 4.75
N PRO A 331 27.41 29.75 5.41
CA PRO A 331 26.95 31.06 4.96
C PRO A 331 28.17 31.96 4.78
N ALA A 332 28.28 32.58 3.61
CA ALA A 332 29.33 33.55 3.36
C ALA A 332 29.30 34.58 4.49
N PRO A 333 30.47 35.00 5.04
CA PRO A 333 30.49 36.01 6.08
C PRO A 333 29.72 37.22 5.58
N THR A 334 28.75 37.66 6.36
CA THR A 334 27.93 38.84 6.09
C THR A 334 28.91 39.99 5.86
N PRO A 335 28.87 40.71 4.70
CA PRO A 335 29.71 41.85 4.49
C PRO A 335 29.56 42.81 5.66
N ALA A 336 30.68 43.27 6.20
CA ALA A 336 30.68 44.27 7.27
C ALA A 336 29.84 45.47 6.84
N PRO A 337 29.05 46.07 7.72
CA PRO A 337 28.27 47.27 7.38
C PRO A 337 29.21 48.31 6.79
N GLN A 338 28.93 48.73 5.56
CA GLN A 338 29.67 49.84 4.96
C GLN A 338 29.42 51.10 5.81
N PRO A 339 30.44 51.84 6.21
CA PRO A 339 30.26 53.07 6.94
C PRO A 339 29.36 54.02 6.12
N THR A 340 28.29 54.46 6.69
CA THR A 340 27.39 55.47 6.14
C THR A 340 28.21 56.71 5.82
N PRO A 341 28.17 57.24 4.58
CA PRO A 341 28.85 58.50 4.27
C PRO A 341 28.31 59.60 5.21
N VAL A 342 29.23 60.18 5.99
CA VAL A 342 28.94 61.36 6.78
C VAL A 342 28.69 62.49 5.83
N VAL A 343 27.44 62.88 5.66
CA VAL A 343 27.09 64.15 4.95
C VAL A 343 27.62 65.27 5.80
N ALA A 344 28.72 65.87 5.35
CA ALA A 344 29.20 67.11 5.94
C ALA A 344 28.17 68.20 5.70
N GLU A 345 27.50 68.59 6.76
CA GLU A 345 26.62 69.76 6.81
C GLU A 345 27.48 71.00 6.59
N ALA A 346 27.45 71.57 5.35
CA ALA A 346 28.11 72.83 5.04
C ALA A 346 27.32 73.95 5.76
N ALA A 347 27.94 74.50 6.79
CA ALA A 347 27.51 75.75 7.43
C ALA A 347 27.71 76.90 6.45
N SER A 348 26.65 77.61 6.16
CA SER A 348 26.66 79.06 5.79
C SER A 348 25.38 79.70 6.26
#